data_a3fb06c9580a9687d46915dc9eb7f2d3
#
_entry.id   a3fb06c9580a9687d46915dc9eb7f2d3
#
_cell.length_a   1.000
_cell.length_b   1.000
_cell.length_c   1.000
_cell.angle_alpha   90.00
_cell.angle_beta   90.00
_cell.angle_gamma   90.00
#
_symmetry.space_group_name_H-M   'P 1'
#
loop_
_entity.id
_entity.type
_entity.pdbx_description
1 polymer ?
#
loop_
_entity_poly.entity_id
_entity_poly.type
_entity_poly.pdbx_seq_one_letter_code
_entity_poly.pdbx_strand_id
1 'polypeptide(L)'
;MKKTKKAFTLIELIIVITVLGVISLMSFNTLMNLYQNYFQSKVINELETQSEIALEQISMLLSHRIKQSVIARKKNGDYLALNDSGVNLSSDFEILEFIPAAYELFDGINEYKGDDTSGDPIIEEGIYSGYVDLANSSVANGLKSPGSKFNDAFRNGVMDLTCENDSNEEDVNSGSRCINADNENGGLVAIFSSILYRVGSSFGYQENLDQRHLDIAKVGIQSIDTLKISSDFKNKKISEQYKLAYTAIAIAPAEQSAEDI
;
A
#
# COMPACT_ATOMS: atom_id res chain seq x y z
N MET A 1 -41.05 -25.02 -74.56
CA MET A 1 -41.83 -25.08 -73.31
C MET A 1 -41.82 -23.69 -72.67
N LYS A 2 -43.01 -23.00 -72.67
CA LYS A 2 -43.10 -21.67 -71.98
C LYS A 2 -43.20 -21.94 -70.46
N LYS A 3 -42.25 -21.51 -69.70
CA LYS A 3 -42.36 -21.48 -68.23
C LYS A 3 -43.33 -20.38 -67.81
N THR A 4 -44.49 -20.78 -67.30
CA THR A 4 -45.47 -19.87 -66.67
C THR A 4 -44.84 -19.29 -65.38
N LYS A 5 -44.60 -17.99 -65.36
CA LYS A 5 -44.22 -17.27 -64.12
C LYS A 5 -45.43 -17.19 -63.23
N LYS A 6 -45.40 -17.86 -62.09
CA LYS A 6 -46.46 -17.68 -61.07
C LYS A 6 -46.25 -16.31 -60.41
N ALA A 7 -47.27 -15.45 -60.52
CA ALA A 7 -47.32 -14.17 -59.82
C ALA A 7 -47.85 -14.41 -58.40
N PHE A 8 -47.28 -13.75 -57.41
CA PHE A 8 -47.77 -13.77 -56.03
C PHE A 8 -49.14 -13.10 -55.94
N THR A 9 -50.03 -13.68 -55.16
CA THR A 9 -51.31 -13.07 -54.85
C THR A 9 -51.15 -12.00 -53.76
N LEU A 10 -52.04 -10.96 -53.83
CA LEU A 10 -52.01 -9.86 -52.87
C LEU A 10 -52.18 -10.34 -51.40
N ILE A 11 -52.98 -11.37 -51.22
CA ILE A 11 -53.28 -11.98 -49.94
C ILE A 11 -52.05 -12.70 -49.37
N GLU A 12 -51.29 -13.36 -50.21
CA GLU A 12 -50.05 -14.07 -49.85
C GLU A 12 -48.98 -13.09 -49.34
N LEU A 13 -48.89 -11.90 -49.97
CA LEU A 13 -48.00 -10.82 -49.55
C LEU A 13 -48.42 -10.27 -48.17
N ILE A 14 -49.68 -10.05 -47.90
CA ILE A 14 -50.20 -9.57 -46.61
C ILE A 14 -49.87 -10.55 -45.49
N ILE A 15 -50.11 -11.85 -45.72
CA ILE A 15 -49.80 -12.88 -44.72
C ILE A 15 -48.31 -12.93 -44.40
N VAL A 16 -47.45 -12.84 -45.39
CA VAL A 16 -46.00 -12.85 -45.20
C VAL A 16 -45.54 -11.65 -44.37
N ILE A 17 -46.04 -10.45 -44.67
CA ILE A 17 -45.66 -9.23 -43.91
C ILE A 17 -46.12 -9.30 -42.46
N THR A 18 -47.38 -9.79 -42.21
CA THR A 18 -47.88 -9.92 -40.83
C THR A 18 -47.08 -10.95 -40.02
N VAL A 19 -46.77 -12.11 -40.61
CA VAL A 19 -45.95 -13.14 -39.92
C VAL A 19 -44.54 -12.64 -39.66
N LEU A 20 -43.91 -12.00 -40.65
CA LEU A 20 -42.58 -11.39 -40.48
C LEU A 20 -42.60 -10.31 -39.37
N GLY A 21 -43.63 -9.49 -39.28
CA GLY A 21 -43.79 -8.48 -38.23
C GLY A 21 -43.83 -9.09 -36.83
N VAL A 22 -44.58 -10.16 -36.62
CA VAL A 22 -44.65 -10.85 -35.33
C VAL A 22 -43.34 -11.50 -34.96
N ILE A 23 -42.71 -12.21 -35.91
CA ILE A 23 -41.39 -12.85 -35.66
C ILE A 23 -40.32 -11.80 -35.34
N SER A 24 -40.31 -10.68 -36.04
CA SER A 24 -39.37 -9.58 -35.80
C SER A 24 -39.51 -9.00 -34.39
N LEU A 25 -40.72 -8.79 -33.90
CA LEU A 25 -40.95 -8.28 -32.53
C LEU A 25 -40.47 -9.28 -31.45
N MET A 26 -40.75 -10.56 -31.65
CA MET A 26 -40.27 -11.61 -30.72
C MET A 26 -38.74 -11.69 -30.71
N SER A 27 -38.10 -11.65 -31.88
CA SER A 27 -36.66 -11.68 -32.03
C SER A 27 -36.00 -10.46 -31.40
N PHE A 28 -36.60 -9.27 -31.59
CA PHE A 28 -36.06 -8.04 -30.98
C PHE A 28 -36.07 -8.08 -29.45
N ASN A 29 -37.18 -8.53 -28.83
CA ASN A 29 -37.26 -8.68 -27.38
C ASN A 29 -36.23 -9.68 -26.84
N THR A 30 -36.02 -10.78 -27.55
CA THR A 30 -35.01 -11.77 -27.16
C THR A 30 -33.58 -11.19 -27.24
N LEU A 31 -33.27 -10.45 -28.30
CA LEU A 31 -32.00 -9.77 -28.47
C LEU A 31 -31.76 -8.72 -27.39
N MET A 32 -32.78 -7.92 -27.05
CA MET A 32 -32.67 -6.93 -25.96
C MET A 32 -32.38 -7.59 -24.61
N ASN A 33 -33.07 -8.67 -24.29
CA ASN A 33 -32.82 -9.41 -23.03
C ASN A 33 -31.43 -10.02 -23.02
N LEU A 34 -30.95 -10.58 -24.12
CA LEU A 34 -29.59 -11.09 -24.24
C LEU A 34 -28.54 -9.99 -24.06
N TYR A 35 -28.78 -8.83 -24.67
CA TYR A 35 -27.87 -7.68 -24.55
C TYR A 35 -27.82 -7.14 -23.11
N GLN A 36 -28.95 -7.01 -22.45
CA GLN A 36 -29.03 -6.59 -21.06
C GLN A 36 -28.30 -7.58 -20.13
N ASN A 37 -28.53 -8.89 -20.29
CA ASN A 37 -27.86 -9.92 -19.53
C ASN A 37 -26.36 -9.92 -19.78
N TYR A 38 -25.93 -9.73 -21.03
CA TYR A 38 -24.49 -9.63 -21.36
C TYR A 38 -23.86 -8.40 -20.70
N PHE A 39 -24.53 -7.24 -20.76
CA PHE A 39 -24.02 -6.02 -20.15
C PHE A 39 -23.93 -6.14 -18.62
N GLN A 40 -24.98 -6.68 -17.98
CA GLN A 40 -24.96 -6.95 -16.53
C GLN A 40 -23.84 -7.91 -16.15
N SER A 41 -23.68 -9.02 -16.88
CA SER A 41 -22.60 -9.97 -16.62
C SER A 41 -21.21 -9.34 -16.79
N LYS A 42 -21.05 -8.49 -17.80
CA LYS A 42 -19.78 -7.77 -18.01
C LYS A 42 -19.46 -6.84 -16.84
N VAL A 43 -20.43 -6.05 -16.38
CA VAL A 43 -20.24 -5.13 -15.24
C VAL A 43 -19.95 -5.90 -13.95
N ILE A 44 -20.67 -6.98 -13.69
CA ILE A 44 -20.46 -7.83 -12.52
C ILE A 44 -19.02 -8.42 -12.54
N ASN A 45 -18.60 -8.99 -13.66
CA ASN A 45 -17.26 -9.57 -13.80
C ASN A 45 -16.15 -8.51 -13.64
N GLU A 46 -16.37 -7.30 -14.14
CA GLU A 46 -15.43 -6.19 -13.99
C GLU A 46 -15.30 -5.76 -12.52
N LEU A 47 -16.44 -5.59 -11.83
CA LEU A 47 -16.46 -5.28 -10.39
C LEU A 47 -15.84 -6.39 -9.55
N GLU A 48 -16.09 -7.66 -9.85
CA GLU A 48 -15.52 -8.81 -9.18
C GLU A 48 -14.00 -8.80 -9.32
N THR A 49 -13.49 -8.63 -10.55
CA THR A 49 -12.06 -8.57 -10.83
C THR A 49 -11.38 -7.40 -10.11
N GLN A 50 -11.98 -6.21 -10.14
CA GLN A 50 -11.43 -5.03 -9.44
C GLN A 50 -11.42 -5.22 -7.93
N SER A 51 -12.48 -5.83 -7.38
CA SER A 51 -12.58 -6.13 -5.95
C SER A 51 -11.54 -7.17 -5.52
N GLU A 52 -11.30 -8.19 -6.32
CA GLU A 52 -10.29 -9.22 -6.06
C GLU A 52 -8.88 -8.61 -6.04
N ILE A 53 -8.55 -7.79 -7.04
CA ILE A 53 -7.25 -7.08 -7.09
C ILE A 53 -7.07 -6.17 -5.87
N ALA A 54 -8.10 -5.42 -5.49
CA ALA A 54 -8.03 -4.54 -4.32
C ALA A 54 -7.82 -5.33 -3.02
N LEU A 55 -8.54 -6.46 -2.85
CA LEU A 55 -8.37 -7.34 -1.69
C LEU A 55 -6.97 -7.97 -1.63
N GLU A 56 -6.43 -8.38 -2.77
CA GLU A 56 -5.08 -8.94 -2.85
C GLU A 56 -4.02 -7.89 -2.46
N GLN A 57 -4.14 -6.67 -2.97
CA GLN A 57 -3.26 -5.56 -2.61
C GLN A 57 -3.33 -5.23 -1.10
N ILE A 58 -4.54 -5.12 -0.55
CA ILE A 58 -4.74 -4.88 0.89
C ILE A 58 -4.14 -6.02 1.71
N SER A 59 -4.36 -7.27 1.31
CA SER A 59 -3.83 -8.45 2.00
C SER A 59 -2.30 -8.46 1.98
N MET A 60 -1.68 -8.12 0.85
CA MET A 60 -0.23 -8.00 0.72
C MET A 60 0.33 -6.93 1.66
N LEU A 61 -0.23 -5.73 1.66
CA LEU A 61 0.17 -4.65 2.55
C LEU A 61 0.02 -5.05 4.03
N LEU A 62 -1.10 -5.68 4.39
CA LEU A 62 -1.34 -6.17 5.75
C LEU A 62 -0.41 -7.30 6.18
N SER A 63 0.13 -8.08 5.25
CA SER A 63 1.07 -9.16 5.58
C SER A 63 2.37 -8.64 6.20
N HIS A 64 2.80 -7.45 5.79
CA HIS A 64 4.01 -6.78 6.28
C HIS A 64 3.75 -5.81 7.44
N ARG A 65 2.50 -5.73 7.95
CA ARG A 65 2.17 -4.81 9.04
C ARG A 65 2.94 -5.10 10.32
N ILE A 66 3.16 -4.07 11.09
CA ILE A 66 3.55 -4.18 12.50
C ILE A 66 2.27 -4.41 13.30
N LYS A 67 2.09 -5.62 13.82
CA LYS A 67 0.82 -6.07 14.43
C LYS A 67 0.25 -5.12 15.47
N GLN A 68 1.11 -4.48 16.26
CA GLN A 68 0.70 -3.61 17.35
C GLN A 68 0.30 -2.19 16.90
N SER A 69 0.51 -1.82 15.63
CA SER A 69 0.18 -0.51 15.09
C SER A 69 -1.20 -0.45 14.42
N VAL A 70 -1.90 -1.57 14.33
CA VAL A 70 -3.16 -1.64 13.57
C VAL A 70 -4.30 -1.03 14.35
N ILE A 71 -4.96 -0.04 13.77
CA ILE A 71 -6.13 0.63 14.34
C ILE A 71 -7.27 0.70 13.34
N ALA A 72 -8.49 0.73 13.86
CA ALA A 72 -9.66 1.20 13.14
C ALA A 72 -9.96 2.63 13.56
N ARG A 73 -10.21 3.52 12.61
CA ARG A 73 -10.48 4.93 12.86
C ARG A 73 -11.82 5.36 12.27
N LYS A 74 -12.51 6.26 12.97
CA LYS A 74 -13.68 6.96 12.47
C LYS A 74 -13.29 8.24 11.74
N LYS A 75 -14.15 8.75 10.88
CA LYS A 75 -13.94 10.04 10.21
C LYS A 75 -13.75 11.22 11.16
N ASN A 76 -14.33 11.16 12.36
CA ASN A 76 -14.18 12.21 13.39
C ASN A 76 -12.85 12.19 14.15
N GLY A 77 -11.98 11.21 13.90
CA GLY A 77 -10.66 11.07 14.53
C GLY A 77 -10.60 10.04 15.68
N ASP A 78 -11.74 9.56 16.19
CA ASP A 78 -11.75 8.49 17.19
C ASP A 78 -11.11 7.21 16.62
N TYR A 79 -10.29 6.53 17.41
CA TYR A 79 -9.64 5.29 16.99
C TYR A 79 -9.78 4.18 18.01
N LEU A 80 -9.61 2.94 17.53
CA LEU A 80 -9.66 1.72 18.33
C LEU A 80 -8.53 0.79 17.91
N ALA A 81 -7.73 0.33 18.87
CA ALA A 81 -6.67 -0.63 18.63
C ALA A 81 -7.24 -2.02 18.33
N LEU A 82 -6.89 -2.60 17.18
CA LEU A 82 -7.44 -3.91 16.77
C LEU A 82 -6.76 -5.10 17.42
N ASN A 83 -5.65 -4.89 18.12
CA ASN A 83 -4.94 -5.93 18.86
C ASN A 83 -5.44 -6.11 20.31
N ASP A 84 -6.35 -5.26 20.77
CA ASP A 84 -6.92 -5.39 22.09
C ASP A 84 -8.01 -6.47 22.14
N SER A 85 -8.01 -7.27 23.22
CA SER A 85 -9.02 -8.31 23.41
C SER A 85 -10.39 -7.68 23.72
N GLY A 86 -11.43 -8.13 23.02
CA GLY A 86 -12.80 -7.68 23.25
C GLY A 86 -13.23 -6.45 22.45
N VAL A 87 -12.51 -6.14 21.38
CA VAL A 87 -12.84 -5.05 20.47
C VAL A 87 -14.19 -5.29 19.80
N ASN A 88 -15.12 -4.37 20.03
CA ASN A 88 -16.43 -4.36 19.39
C ASN A 88 -16.44 -3.26 18.31
N LEU A 89 -16.25 -3.63 17.06
CA LEU A 89 -16.26 -2.70 15.93
C LEU A 89 -17.70 -2.34 15.58
N SER A 90 -18.04 -1.06 15.68
CA SER A 90 -19.28 -0.53 15.09
C SER A 90 -19.05 -0.19 13.61
N SER A 91 -20.11 -0.07 12.85
CA SER A 91 -20.08 0.32 11.43
C SER A 91 -19.47 1.71 11.16
N ASP A 92 -19.25 2.51 12.21
CA ASP A 92 -18.70 3.86 12.08
C ASP A 92 -17.17 3.87 11.91
N PHE A 93 -16.50 2.72 12.13
CA PHE A 93 -15.06 2.59 11.91
C PHE A 93 -14.82 2.19 10.46
N GLU A 94 -14.57 3.19 9.61
CA GLU A 94 -14.47 3.02 8.16
C GLU A 94 -13.03 3.04 7.65
N ILE A 95 -12.07 3.49 8.48
CA ILE A 95 -10.68 3.67 8.08
C ILE A 95 -9.81 2.65 8.83
N LEU A 96 -9.02 1.88 8.08
CA LEU A 96 -8.02 0.97 8.61
C LEU A 96 -6.64 1.62 8.48
N GLU A 97 -5.93 1.81 9.60
CA GLU A 97 -4.58 2.36 9.60
C GLU A 97 -3.57 1.41 10.23
N PHE A 98 -2.36 1.37 9.68
CA PHE A 98 -1.26 0.58 10.23
C PHE A 98 0.09 1.08 9.71
N ILE A 99 1.14 0.66 10.40
CA ILE A 99 2.53 0.91 10.00
C ILE A 99 3.06 -0.37 9.35
N PRO A 100 3.43 -0.37 8.07
CA PRO A 100 4.13 -1.47 7.44
C PRO A 100 5.61 -1.49 7.87
N ALA A 101 6.18 -2.67 7.99
CA ALA A 101 7.63 -2.82 8.03
C ALA A 101 8.20 -2.55 6.63
N ALA A 102 9.37 -1.94 6.56
CA ALA A 102 10.11 -1.71 5.31
C ALA A 102 10.72 -3.03 4.80
N TYR A 103 9.86 -3.91 4.26
CA TYR A 103 10.27 -5.25 3.85
C TYR A 103 11.18 -5.22 2.62
N GLU A 104 11.03 -4.22 1.75
CA GLU A 104 11.89 -4.03 0.59
C GLU A 104 13.35 -3.82 1.01
N LEU A 105 13.57 -3.07 2.08
CA LEU A 105 14.89 -2.86 2.66
C LEU A 105 15.42 -4.10 3.38
N PHE A 106 14.54 -4.98 3.85
CA PHE A 106 14.89 -6.25 4.49
C PHE A 106 15.25 -7.33 3.48
N ASP A 107 14.53 -7.37 2.35
CA ASP A 107 14.79 -8.29 1.23
C ASP A 107 16.08 -7.93 0.48
N GLY A 108 16.48 -6.67 0.58
CA GLY A 108 17.70 -6.12 -0.01
C GLY A 108 17.43 -5.35 -1.30
N ILE A 109 18.10 -4.21 -1.40
CA ILE A 109 18.05 -3.34 -2.58
C ILE A 109 19.37 -3.46 -3.31
N ASN A 110 19.28 -3.74 -4.61
CA ASN A 110 20.42 -3.85 -5.50
C ASN A 110 20.55 -2.59 -6.36
N GLU A 111 21.71 -1.96 -6.33
CA GLU A 111 22.05 -0.80 -7.13
C GLU A 111 23.16 -1.13 -8.13
N TYR A 112 22.97 -0.77 -9.39
CA TYR A 112 23.99 -0.90 -10.42
C TYR A 112 24.99 0.25 -10.31
N LYS A 113 26.28 -0.06 -10.18
CA LYS A 113 27.38 0.91 -10.02
C LYS A 113 28.25 1.05 -11.27
N GLY A 114 27.86 0.47 -12.38
CA GLY A 114 28.66 0.41 -13.61
C GLY A 114 29.23 -0.96 -13.87
N ASP A 115 30.12 -1.06 -14.86
CA ASP A 115 30.78 -2.31 -15.21
C ASP A 115 32.21 -2.31 -14.66
N ASP A 116 32.71 -3.49 -14.36
CA ASP A 116 34.11 -3.68 -13.96
C ASP A 116 35.04 -3.63 -15.21
N THR A 117 36.33 -3.84 -14.98
CA THR A 117 37.33 -3.85 -16.06
C THR A 117 37.15 -4.97 -17.09
N SER A 118 36.35 -5.99 -16.76
CA SER A 118 36.03 -7.14 -17.63
C SER A 118 34.70 -6.93 -18.37
N GLY A 119 33.93 -5.86 -18.04
CA GLY A 119 32.63 -5.56 -18.60
C GLY A 119 31.49 -6.27 -17.85
N ASP A 120 31.75 -6.81 -16.64
CA ASP A 120 30.74 -7.42 -15.79
C ASP A 120 30.06 -6.35 -14.91
N PRO A 121 28.72 -6.43 -14.68
CA PRO A 121 28.00 -5.44 -13.89
C PRO A 121 28.39 -5.49 -12.43
N ILE A 122 28.76 -4.35 -11.86
CA ILE A 122 28.99 -4.18 -10.42
C ILE A 122 27.65 -3.86 -9.77
N ILE A 123 27.16 -4.80 -8.94
CA ILE A 123 25.94 -4.64 -8.17
C ILE A 123 26.29 -4.43 -6.70
N GLU A 124 25.84 -3.33 -6.13
CA GLU A 124 25.91 -3.06 -4.70
C GLU A 124 24.58 -3.38 -4.03
N GLU A 125 24.62 -4.21 -2.98
CA GLU A 125 23.44 -4.60 -2.21
C GLU A 125 23.36 -3.78 -0.92
N GLY A 126 22.21 -3.13 -0.70
CA GLY A 126 21.84 -2.50 0.57
C GLY A 126 20.80 -3.30 1.31
N ILE A 127 21.03 -3.64 2.57
CA ILE A 127 20.13 -4.49 3.36
C ILE A 127 20.19 -4.17 4.84
N TYR A 128 19.10 -4.36 5.60
CA TYR A 128 19.15 -4.43 7.06
C TYR A 128 18.83 -5.84 7.57
N SER A 129 19.56 -6.31 8.56
CA SER A 129 19.39 -7.67 9.09
C SER A 129 18.22 -7.85 10.04
N GLY A 130 17.72 -6.76 10.63
CA GLY A 130 16.68 -6.79 11.66
C GLY A 130 17.17 -7.23 13.05
N TYR A 131 18.47 -7.38 13.26
CA TYR A 131 19.08 -7.79 14.54
C TYR A 131 19.96 -6.70 15.11
N VAL A 132 20.00 -6.62 16.45
CA VAL A 132 20.81 -5.68 17.22
C VAL A 132 21.78 -6.45 18.09
N ASP A 133 23.07 -6.09 18.02
CA ASP A 133 24.07 -6.51 18.99
C ASP A 133 23.93 -5.66 20.26
N LEU A 134 23.20 -6.18 21.25
CA LEU A 134 22.91 -5.46 22.50
C LEU A 134 24.17 -5.15 23.32
N ALA A 135 25.21 -5.97 23.21
CA ALA A 135 26.45 -5.77 23.95
C ALA A 135 27.25 -4.54 23.46
N ASN A 136 27.13 -4.25 22.15
CA ASN A 136 27.86 -3.16 21.50
C ASN A 136 26.94 -1.98 21.10
N SER A 137 25.68 -1.99 21.51
CA SER A 137 24.71 -0.95 21.19
C SER A 137 24.37 -0.08 22.38
N SER A 138 24.24 1.22 22.15
CA SER A 138 23.73 2.19 23.13
C SER A 138 23.20 3.43 22.41
N VAL A 139 22.45 4.27 23.12
CA VAL A 139 21.98 5.56 22.54
C VAL A 139 23.17 6.45 22.13
N ALA A 140 24.30 6.35 22.82
CA ALA A 140 25.49 7.12 22.49
C ALA A 140 26.29 6.54 21.31
N ASN A 141 26.37 5.22 21.23
CA ASN A 141 27.17 4.51 20.21
C ASN A 141 26.37 4.11 18.98
N GLY A 142 25.05 4.24 19.04
CA GLY A 142 24.14 3.76 18.00
C GLY A 142 23.71 2.30 18.21
N LEU A 143 22.83 1.81 17.33
CA LEU A 143 22.41 0.42 17.23
C LEU A 143 23.33 -0.30 16.25
N LYS A 144 24.17 -1.18 16.75
CA LYS A 144 24.97 -2.05 15.91
C LYS A 144 24.12 -3.21 15.41
N SER A 145 24.02 -3.34 14.09
CA SER A 145 23.15 -4.30 13.40
C SER A 145 23.99 -5.24 12.52
N PRO A 146 24.46 -6.37 13.09
CA PRO A 146 25.32 -7.30 12.38
C PRO A 146 24.59 -7.89 11.15
N GLY A 147 25.30 -7.97 10.02
CA GLY A 147 24.75 -8.46 8.76
C GLY A 147 24.00 -7.40 7.94
N SER A 148 23.85 -6.19 8.47
CA SER A 148 23.35 -5.06 7.70
C SER A 148 24.42 -4.44 6.81
N LYS A 149 23.97 -3.80 5.71
CA LYS A 149 24.79 -3.02 4.78
C LYS A 149 24.08 -1.69 4.52
N PHE A 150 24.30 -0.71 5.40
CA PHE A 150 23.75 0.64 5.27
C PHE A 150 24.64 1.52 4.37
N ASN A 151 24.89 1.04 3.17
CA ASN A 151 25.72 1.68 2.14
C ASN A 151 24.89 2.65 1.27
N ASP A 152 25.48 3.09 0.15
CA ASP A 152 24.80 4.01 -0.76
C ASP A 152 23.59 3.36 -1.45
N ALA A 153 23.65 2.06 -1.77
CA ALA A 153 22.50 1.35 -2.32
C ALA A 153 21.32 1.36 -1.34
N PHE A 154 21.56 1.20 -0.03
CA PHE A 154 20.52 1.31 0.99
C PHE A 154 19.97 2.73 1.10
N ARG A 155 20.83 3.77 1.09
CA ARG A 155 20.41 5.18 1.16
C ARG A 155 19.55 5.57 -0.04
N ASN A 156 20.04 5.25 -1.23
CA ASN A 156 19.33 5.53 -2.48
C ASN A 156 18.00 4.78 -2.53
N GLY A 157 17.97 3.52 -2.09
CA GLY A 157 16.75 2.75 -1.99
C GLY A 157 15.70 3.35 -1.05
N VAL A 158 16.09 3.83 0.12
CA VAL A 158 15.18 4.56 1.02
C VAL A 158 14.66 5.83 0.35
N MET A 159 15.52 6.55 -0.35
CA MET A 159 15.15 7.77 -1.06
C MET A 159 14.17 7.46 -2.20
N ASP A 160 14.47 6.49 -3.05
CA ASP A 160 13.63 6.11 -4.20
C ASP A 160 12.24 5.60 -3.78
N LEU A 161 12.17 4.86 -2.65
CA LEU A 161 10.90 4.37 -2.09
C LEU A 161 10.03 5.47 -1.45
N THR A 162 10.61 6.62 -1.11
CA THR A 162 9.94 7.66 -0.33
C THR A 162 9.81 8.98 -1.05
N CYS A 163 10.57 9.20 -2.12
CA CYS A 163 10.46 10.41 -2.93
C CYS A 163 9.27 10.32 -3.89
N GLU A 164 8.39 11.28 -3.84
CA GLU A 164 7.49 11.56 -4.96
C GLU A 164 8.34 12.24 -6.05
N ASN A 165 8.47 11.60 -7.20
CA ASN A 165 9.02 12.20 -8.42
C ASN A 165 8.01 13.23 -8.94
N ASP A 166 7.96 14.39 -8.33
CA ASP A 166 7.25 15.53 -8.90
C ASP A 166 8.11 16.09 -10.03
N SER A 167 7.77 15.72 -11.27
CA SER A 167 8.48 16.11 -12.49
C SER A 167 8.35 17.61 -12.82
N ASN A 168 7.87 18.42 -11.92
CA ASN A 168 7.80 19.87 -12.03
C ASN A 168 9.01 20.50 -11.32
N GLU A 169 10.08 20.72 -12.08
CA GLU A 169 11.36 21.31 -11.67
C GLU A 169 11.29 22.77 -11.15
N GLU A 170 10.12 23.34 -10.87
CA GLU A 170 10.02 24.77 -10.51
C GLU A 170 9.87 25.06 -9.01
N ASP A 171 9.72 24.05 -8.12
CA ASP A 171 9.59 24.29 -6.68
C ASP A 171 10.78 23.79 -5.85
N VAL A 172 11.93 24.45 -6.04
CA VAL A 172 13.16 24.26 -5.25
C VAL A 172 12.97 24.60 -3.76
N ASN A 173 11.80 25.11 -3.35
CA ASN A 173 11.44 25.49 -1.97
C ASN A 173 10.38 24.59 -1.32
N SER A 174 9.87 23.60 -2.01
CA SER A 174 9.02 22.58 -1.40
C SER A 174 9.94 21.60 -0.68
N GLY A 175 9.96 21.65 0.65
CA GLY A 175 10.82 20.79 1.47
C GLY A 175 10.68 19.35 1.01
N SER A 176 11.78 18.75 0.54
CA SER A 176 11.85 17.41 0.01
C SER A 176 11.04 16.46 0.89
N ARG A 177 10.00 15.86 0.36
CA ARG A 177 9.17 14.85 1.04
C ARG A 177 9.90 13.51 1.18
N CYS A 178 11.14 13.46 0.71
CA CYS A 178 11.99 12.29 0.79
C CYS A 178 12.51 12.05 2.20
N ILE A 179 12.57 10.80 2.59
CA ILE A 179 13.20 10.41 3.85
C ILE A 179 14.71 10.46 3.69
N ASN A 180 15.36 11.22 4.57
CA ASN A 180 16.82 11.25 4.64
C ASN A 180 17.31 10.19 5.62
N ALA A 181 17.82 9.08 5.09
CA ALA A 181 18.28 7.96 5.88
C ALA A 181 19.52 8.27 6.74
N ASP A 182 20.31 9.31 6.43
CA ASP A 182 21.48 9.71 7.21
C ASP A 182 21.13 10.55 8.45
N ASN A 183 19.90 11.07 8.51
CA ASN A 183 19.46 11.92 9.61
C ASN A 183 18.52 11.16 10.54
N GLU A 184 18.83 11.11 11.84
CA GLU A 184 17.98 10.47 12.85
C GLU A 184 16.59 11.13 13.00
N ASN A 185 16.39 12.31 12.47
CA ASN A 185 15.08 12.97 12.38
C ASN A 185 14.53 12.94 10.95
N GLY A 186 15.15 12.21 10.05
CA GLY A 186 14.80 12.15 8.63
C GLY A 186 13.56 11.32 8.29
N GLY A 187 12.91 10.69 9.27
CA GLY A 187 11.67 9.94 9.10
C GLY A 187 11.82 8.42 9.15
N LEU A 188 13.04 7.87 9.13
CA LEU A 188 13.26 6.44 9.32
C LEU A 188 13.15 6.09 10.81
N VAL A 189 12.44 5.00 11.13
CA VAL A 189 12.23 4.56 12.50
C VAL A 189 12.53 3.07 12.67
N ALA A 190 13.05 2.70 13.83
CA ALA A 190 13.21 1.32 14.26
C ALA A 190 12.18 0.97 15.34
N ILE A 191 11.47 -0.13 15.13
CA ILE A 191 10.43 -0.65 16.01
C ILE A 191 10.86 -2.02 16.49
N PHE A 192 11.01 -2.18 17.82
CA PHE A 192 11.56 -3.39 18.41
C PHE A 192 10.48 -4.45 18.64
N SER A 193 10.72 -5.67 18.20
CA SER A 193 9.72 -6.75 18.15
C SER A 193 9.28 -7.27 19.51
N SER A 194 10.15 -7.21 20.53
CA SER A 194 9.88 -7.75 21.87
C SER A 194 9.34 -6.72 22.86
N ILE A 195 9.04 -5.51 22.40
CA ILE A 195 8.48 -4.44 23.23
C ILE A 195 6.98 -4.40 23.05
N LEU A 196 6.27 -4.32 24.16
CA LEU A 196 4.81 -4.14 24.13
C LEU A 196 4.51 -2.66 23.91
N TYR A 197 4.07 -2.33 22.71
CA TYR A 197 3.63 -1.00 22.37
C TYR A 197 2.13 -0.81 22.69
N ARG A 198 1.79 0.35 23.21
CA ARG A 198 0.38 0.78 23.36
C ARG A 198 0.06 1.74 22.24
N VAL A 199 -0.94 1.44 21.45
CA VAL A 199 -1.30 2.20 20.26
C VAL A 199 -1.43 3.70 20.56
N GLY A 200 -2.17 4.07 21.60
CA GLY A 200 -2.42 5.46 21.93
C GLY A 200 -1.18 6.27 22.32
N SER A 201 -0.18 5.67 22.97
CA SER A 201 0.99 6.39 23.47
C SER A 201 2.26 6.15 22.66
N SER A 202 2.38 4.99 21.98
CA SER A 202 3.65 4.59 21.36
C SER A 202 3.78 5.05 19.92
N PHE A 203 2.69 5.13 19.16
CA PHE A 203 2.69 5.44 17.73
C PHE A 203 2.20 6.86 17.39
N GLY A 204 1.94 7.70 18.38
CA GLY A 204 1.60 9.09 18.17
C GLY A 204 0.14 9.38 17.80
N TYR A 205 -0.77 8.45 18.00
CA TYR A 205 -2.21 8.62 17.73
C TYR A 205 -2.94 9.53 18.74
N GLN A 206 -2.32 9.92 19.84
CA GLN A 206 -2.93 10.84 20.79
C GLN A 206 -2.86 12.29 20.30
N GLU A 207 -3.97 13.02 20.42
CA GLU A 207 -4.08 14.42 20.03
C GLU A 207 -3.22 15.34 20.90
N ASN A 208 -3.00 15.01 22.16
CA ASN A 208 -2.23 15.82 23.09
C ASN A 208 -0.72 15.57 22.88
N LEU A 209 -0.02 16.55 22.33
CA LEU A 209 1.42 16.51 22.04
C LEU A 209 2.28 16.19 23.26
N ASP A 210 1.87 16.64 24.46
CA ASP A 210 2.62 16.44 25.71
C ASP A 210 2.53 14.98 26.23
N GLN A 211 1.58 14.20 25.74
CA GLN A 211 1.38 12.80 26.12
C GLN A 211 1.82 11.80 25.05
N ARG A 212 2.38 12.28 23.95
CA ARG A 212 2.95 11.42 22.90
C ARG A 212 4.25 10.81 23.38
N HIS A 213 4.18 9.69 24.03
CA HIS A 213 5.36 8.89 24.34
C HIS A 213 5.70 8.01 23.13
N LEU A 214 6.41 8.57 22.15
CA LEU A 214 6.93 7.80 21.03
C LEU A 214 7.95 6.80 21.56
N ASP A 215 7.54 5.54 21.70
CA ASP A 215 8.44 4.44 22.11
C ASP A 215 9.19 3.84 20.92
N ILE A 216 8.93 4.34 19.71
CA ILE A 216 9.68 4.01 18.49
C ILE A 216 10.98 4.80 18.45
N ALA A 217 12.06 4.17 17.99
CA ALA A 217 13.34 4.83 17.87
C ALA A 217 13.47 5.50 16.50
N LYS A 218 13.57 6.83 16.47
CA LYS A 218 14.02 7.52 15.26
C LYS A 218 15.48 7.22 15.01
N VAL A 219 15.80 6.81 13.78
CA VAL A 219 17.14 6.35 13.43
C VAL A 219 17.65 7.01 12.15
N GLY A 220 18.99 7.13 12.06
CA GLY A 220 19.70 7.52 10.85
C GLY A 220 20.94 6.64 10.68
N ILE A 221 21.51 6.58 9.48
CA ILE A 221 22.70 5.78 9.20
C ILE A 221 23.92 6.48 9.84
N GLN A 222 24.69 5.72 10.62
CA GLN A 222 25.95 6.17 11.22
C GLN A 222 27.15 5.53 10.52
N SER A 223 27.06 4.24 10.24
CA SER A 223 28.10 3.49 9.53
C SER A 223 27.43 2.34 8.75
N ILE A 224 28.25 1.54 8.09
CA ILE A 224 27.77 0.44 7.24
C ILE A 224 26.91 -0.61 8.00
N ASP A 225 27.10 -0.74 9.30
CA ASP A 225 26.41 -1.73 10.15
C ASP A 225 25.78 -1.09 11.42
N THR A 226 25.75 0.24 11.51
CA THR A 226 25.30 0.93 12.71
C THR A 226 24.33 2.05 12.39
N LEU A 227 23.21 2.07 13.10
CA LEU A 227 22.22 3.14 13.05
C LEU A 227 22.39 4.07 14.25
N LYS A 228 22.47 5.36 14.02
CA LYS A 228 22.37 6.40 15.04
C LYS A 228 20.93 6.45 15.57
N ILE A 229 20.76 6.61 16.88
CA ILE A 229 19.46 6.77 17.52
C ILE A 229 19.30 8.22 17.95
N SER A 230 18.10 8.78 17.75
CA SER A 230 17.76 10.10 18.27
C SER A 230 17.87 10.15 19.80
N SER A 231 18.36 11.27 20.31
CA SER A 231 18.48 11.52 21.76
C SER A 231 17.15 11.45 22.52
N ASP A 232 16.03 11.58 21.84
CA ASP A 232 14.67 11.49 22.41
C ASP A 232 14.35 10.07 22.89
N PHE A 233 15.05 9.06 22.38
CA PHE A 233 14.88 7.66 22.77
C PHE A 233 15.59 7.28 24.10
N LYS A 234 16.09 8.26 24.83
CA LYS A 234 16.83 8.06 26.08
C LYS A 234 15.98 7.35 27.14
N ASN A 235 16.57 6.35 27.83
CA ASN A 235 15.94 5.54 28.90
C ASN A 235 14.81 4.60 28.43
N LYS A 236 14.69 4.34 27.15
CA LYS A 236 13.74 3.37 26.61
C LYS A 236 14.41 2.00 26.40
N LYS A 237 13.56 0.98 26.27
CA LYS A 237 14.03 -0.40 26.09
C LYS A 237 14.33 -0.65 24.62
N ILE A 238 15.39 -1.37 24.34
CA ILE A 238 15.73 -1.97 23.05
C ILE A 238 15.65 -3.49 23.17
N SER A 239 15.43 -4.18 22.06
CA SER A 239 15.48 -5.65 21.98
C SER A 239 16.39 -6.10 20.86
N GLU A 240 16.69 -7.40 20.83
CA GLU A 240 17.58 -8.00 19.84
C GLU A 240 17.05 -7.94 18.41
N GLN A 241 15.72 -7.78 18.25
CA GLN A 241 15.09 -7.74 16.94
C GLN A 241 14.34 -6.43 16.73
N TYR A 242 14.51 -5.87 15.55
CA TYR A 242 13.80 -4.65 15.12
C TYR A 242 13.31 -4.75 13.68
N LYS A 243 12.34 -3.92 13.36
CA LYS A 243 11.90 -3.66 12.01
C LYS A 243 12.06 -2.18 11.71
N LEU A 244 12.52 -1.87 10.51
CA LEU A 244 12.49 -0.49 10.02
C LEU A 244 11.10 -0.16 9.45
N ALA A 245 10.71 1.08 9.61
CA ALA A 245 9.52 1.65 9.00
C ALA A 245 9.78 3.11 8.63
N TYR A 246 9.12 3.57 7.58
CA TYR A 246 9.25 4.94 7.08
C TYR A 246 7.91 5.59 6.71
N THR A 247 6.82 4.85 6.78
CA THR A 247 5.48 5.34 6.42
C THR A 247 4.41 4.70 7.29
N ALA A 248 3.21 5.28 7.25
CA ALA A 248 1.97 4.69 7.73
C ALA A 248 0.96 4.66 6.58
N ILE A 249 0.14 3.62 6.54
CA ILE A 249 -0.88 3.41 5.50
C ILE A 249 -2.25 3.56 6.13
N ALA A 250 -3.12 4.31 5.44
CA ALA A 250 -4.54 4.40 5.74
C ALA A 250 -5.34 3.88 4.55
N ILE A 251 -6.24 2.94 4.80
CA ILE A 251 -7.18 2.40 3.82
C ILE A 251 -8.56 2.93 4.20
N ALA A 252 -9.13 3.76 3.34
CA ALA A 252 -10.43 4.37 3.52
C ALA A 252 -11.32 4.12 2.30
N PRO A 253 -12.66 4.05 2.44
CA PRO A 253 -13.55 4.06 1.31
C PRO A 253 -13.40 5.37 0.53
N ALA A 254 -13.45 5.29 -0.80
CA ALA A 254 -13.47 6.48 -1.64
C ALA A 254 -14.70 7.35 -1.30
N GLU A 255 -14.51 8.64 -1.16
CA GLU A 255 -15.64 9.56 -1.07
C GLU A 255 -16.32 9.59 -2.45
N GLN A 256 -17.60 9.22 -2.50
CA GLN A 256 -18.39 9.39 -3.71
C GLN A 256 -18.51 10.89 -3.98
N SER A 257 -17.87 11.35 -5.05
CA SER A 257 -18.12 12.69 -5.55
C SER A 257 -19.55 12.73 -6.13
N ALA A 258 -20.28 13.82 -5.91
CA ALA A 258 -21.64 14.00 -6.42
C ALA A 258 -21.73 14.05 -7.97
N GLU A 259 -20.61 13.89 -8.66
CA GLU A 259 -20.47 13.88 -10.13
C GLU A 259 -20.49 12.46 -10.73
N ASP A 260 -20.53 11.41 -9.89
CA ASP A 260 -20.49 10.00 -10.34
C ASP A 260 -21.88 9.33 -10.38
N ILE A 261 -23.00 10.11 -10.37
CA ILE A 261 -24.39 9.60 -10.48
C ILE A 261 -25.02 9.97 -11.81
#